data_960bffa3643bd6d8cfc483bd2402ce3c
#
_entry.id   960bffa3643bd6d8cfc483bd2402ce3c
#
_cell.length_a   1.000
_cell.length_b   1.000
_cell.length_c   1.000
_cell.angle_alpha   90.00
_cell.angle_beta   90.00
_cell.angle_gamma   90.00
#
_symmetry.space_group_name_H-M   'P 1'
#
loop_
_entity.id
_entity.type
_entity.pdbx_description
1 polymer ?
#
loop_
_entity_poly.entity_id
_entity_poly.type
_entity_poly.pdbx_seq_one_letter_code
_entity_poly.pdbx_strand_id
1 'polypeptide(L)'
;MSSREISNAMSGISNQTAKDILKSEYPTIYNAYKDIADEQFELFAKKHLDYGMGNISAGTQLVNEGEINFAMTGLWYRLSDKINRWKNMIITNRKAQNESLIDTFQDITNYGIISQIVYKDLWKEN
;
A
#
# COMPACT_ATOMS: atom_id res chain seq x y z
N MET A 1 -21.23 -14.18 -9.09
CA MET A 1 -20.50 -13.02 -9.63
C MET A 1 -19.66 -12.38 -8.55
N SER A 2 -18.37 -12.13 -8.82
CA SER A 2 -17.47 -11.48 -7.86
C SER A 2 -17.77 -9.98 -7.75
N SER A 3 -17.28 -9.34 -6.68
CA SER A 3 -17.39 -7.89 -6.50
C SER A 3 -16.77 -7.14 -7.69
N ARG A 4 -15.67 -7.67 -8.22
CA ARG A 4 -14.98 -7.08 -9.36
C ARG A 4 -15.81 -7.15 -10.64
N GLU A 5 -16.47 -8.29 -10.87
CA GLU A 5 -17.34 -8.47 -12.03
C GLU A 5 -18.55 -7.54 -11.97
N ILE A 6 -19.15 -7.39 -10.78
CA ILE A 6 -20.26 -6.46 -10.58
C ILE A 6 -19.81 -5.02 -10.86
N SER A 7 -18.65 -4.63 -10.34
CA SER A 7 -18.10 -3.30 -10.56
C SER A 7 -17.84 -3.02 -12.03
N ASN A 8 -17.29 -3.98 -12.77
CA ASN A 8 -17.06 -3.85 -14.22
C ASN A 8 -18.36 -3.70 -14.99
N ALA A 9 -19.38 -4.51 -14.66
CA ALA A 9 -20.67 -4.44 -15.30
C ALA A 9 -21.34 -3.07 -15.07
N MET A 10 -21.20 -2.52 -13.86
CA MET A 10 -21.78 -1.22 -13.50
C MET A 10 -21.03 -0.04 -14.11
N SER A 11 -19.71 -0.15 -14.28
CA SER A 11 -18.88 0.93 -14.84
C SER A 11 -18.99 1.03 -16.37
N GLY A 12 -19.47 -0.01 -17.06
CA GLY A 12 -19.58 -0.04 -18.51
C GLY A 12 -18.30 -0.36 -19.25
N ILE A 13 -17.13 -0.47 -18.56
CA ILE A 13 -15.87 -0.87 -19.17
C ILE A 13 -15.19 -1.94 -18.32
N SER A 14 -14.48 -2.87 -18.99
CA SER A 14 -13.70 -3.88 -18.30
C SER A 14 -12.41 -3.27 -17.74
N ASN A 15 -11.79 -3.97 -16.78
CA ASN A 15 -10.49 -3.57 -16.24
C ASN A 15 -9.41 -3.54 -17.32
N GLN A 16 -9.44 -4.52 -18.23
CA GLN A 16 -8.47 -4.57 -19.32
C GLN A 16 -8.64 -3.38 -20.27
N THR A 17 -9.88 -3.04 -20.64
CA THR A 17 -10.18 -1.90 -21.51
C THR A 17 -9.69 -0.59 -20.86
N ALA A 18 -9.90 -0.41 -19.54
CA ALA A 18 -9.42 0.76 -18.82
C ALA A 18 -7.90 0.89 -18.91
N LYS A 19 -7.16 -0.21 -18.73
CA LYS A 19 -5.71 -0.22 -18.85
C LYS A 19 -5.24 0.12 -20.26
N ASP A 20 -5.92 -0.42 -21.28
CA ASP A 20 -5.61 -0.16 -22.68
C ASP A 20 -5.82 1.32 -23.04
N ILE A 21 -6.89 1.91 -22.58
CA ILE A 21 -7.18 3.34 -22.74
C ILE A 21 -6.11 4.18 -22.07
N LEU A 22 -5.75 3.84 -20.82
CA LEU A 22 -4.71 4.56 -20.09
C LEU A 22 -3.38 4.50 -20.84
N LYS A 23 -3.00 3.33 -21.34
CA LYS A 23 -1.76 3.14 -22.10
C LYS A 23 -1.76 3.97 -23.39
N SER A 24 -2.89 4.00 -24.07
CA SER A 24 -3.02 4.71 -25.36
C SER A 24 -3.06 6.23 -25.17
N GLU A 25 -3.84 6.72 -24.22
CA GLU A 25 -4.08 8.16 -24.04
C GLU A 25 -3.09 8.82 -23.09
N TYR A 26 -2.53 8.06 -22.12
CA TYR A 26 -1.64 8.58 -21.08
C TYR A 26 -0.43 7.67 -20.90
N PRO A 27 0.40 7.48 -21.95
CA PRO A 27 1.48 6.48 -21.90
C PRO A 27 2.54 6.76 -20.82
N THR A 28 2.84 8.02 -20.55
CA THR A 28 3.82 8.38 -19.51
C THR A 28 3.33 7.98 -18.14
N ILE A 29 2.07 8.26 -17.82
CA ILE A 29 1.47 7.88 -16.54
C ILE A 29 1.35 6.35 -16.43
N TYR A 30 0.93 5.70 -17.49
CA TYR A 30 0.82 4.23 -17.53
C TYR A 30 2.16 3.58 -17.20
N ASN A 31 3.22 3.99 -17.88
CA ASN A 31 4.55 3.41 -17.67
C ASN A 31 5.09 3.74 -16.28
N ALA A 32 4.93 4.98 -15.81
CA ALA A 32 5.38 5.40 -14.49
C ALA A 32 4.68 4.60 -13.38
N TYR A 33 3.37 4.43 -13.49
CA TYR A 33 2.63 3.68 -12.49
C TYR A 33 3.11 2.23 -12.41
N LYS A 34 3.26 1.56 -13.55
CA LYS A 34 3.74 0.18 -13.59
C LYS A 34 5.13 0.03 -13.01
N ASP A 35 6.04 0.92 -13.39
CA ASP A 35 7.42 0.86 -12.92
C ASP A 35 7.50 1.09 -11.41
N ILE A 36 6.77 2.07 -10.90
CA ILE A 36 6.72 2.37 -9.46
C ILE A 36 6.08 1.22 -8.70
N ALA A 37 5.02 0.61 -9.23
CA ALA A 37 4.38 -0.54 -8.59
C ALA A 37 5.34 -1.73 -8.50
N ASP A 38 6.12 -2.00 -9.55
CA ASP A 38 7.12 -3.06 -9.56
C ASP A 38 8.23 -2.79 -8.54
N GLU A 39 8.76 -1.57 -8.51
CA GLU A 39 9.75 -1.14 -7.51
C GLU A 39 9.21 -1.28 -6.08
N GLN A 40 7.96 -0.91 -5.88
CA GLN A 40 7.31 -1.02 -4.58
C GLN A 40 7.20 -2.48 -4.13
N PHE A 41 6.89 -3.38 -5.04
CA PHE A 41 6.82 -4.81 -4.75
C PHE A 41 8.20 -5.36 -4.35
N GLU A 42 9.25 -4.99 -5.08
CA GLU A 42 10.62 -5.38 -4.76
C GLU A 42 11.04 -4.89 -3.38
N LEU A 43 10.73 -3.63 -3.06
CA LEU A 43 11.05 -3.04 -1.76
C LEU A 43 10.31 -3.77 -0.63
N PHE A 44 9.04 -4.09 -0.82
CA PHE A 44 8.27 -4.87 0.14
C PHE A 44 8.92 -6.23 0.39
N ALA A 45 9.30 -6.94 -0.67
CA ALA A 45 9.91 -8.26 -0.55
C ALA A 45 11.19 -8.21 0.30
N LYS A 46 12.07 -7.26 0.05
CA LYS A 46 13.29 -7.09 0.83
C LYS A 46 13.01 -6.75 2.29
N LYS A 47 12.10 -5.82 2.54
CA LYS A 47 11.73 -5.43 3.92
C LYS A 47 11.07 -6.58 4.67
N HIS A 48 10.22 -7.35 4.01
CA HIS A 48 9.55 -8.48 4.64
C HIS A 48 10.55 -9.57 5.06
N LEU A 49 11.55 -9.82 4.25
CA LEU A 49 12.61 -10.78 4.61
C LEU A 49 13.43 -10.32 5.81
N ASP A 50 13.60 -9.00 5.98
CA ASP A 50 14.30 -8.45 7.14
C ASP A 50 13.43 -8.44 8.39
N TYR A 51 12.18 -8.02 8.29
CA TYR A 51 11.33 -7.79 9.46
C TYR A 51 10.47 -8.99 9.85
N GLY A 52 10.09 -9.83 8.89
CA GLY A 52 9.24 -11.00 9.13
C GLY A 52 7.79 -10.63 9.41
N MET A 53 7.01 -11.64 9.77
CA MET A 53 5.57 -11.52 10.01
C MET A 53 5.24 -10.66 11.23
N GLY A 54 6.04 -10.78 12.28
CA GLY A 54 5.77 -10.13 13.58
C GLY A 54 5.80 -8.61 13.53
N ASN A 55 6.44 -8.04 12.54
CA ASN A 55 6.47 -6.59 12.37
C ASN A 55 5.06 -6.00 12.18
N ILE A 56 4.15 -6.78 11.61
CA ILE A 56 2.76 -6.35 11.36
C ILE A 56 1.80 -6.99 12.35
N SER A 57 1.95 -8.29 12.61
CA SER A 57 1.07 -9.03 13.53
C SER A 57 1.28 -8.67 15.00
N ALA A 58 2.39 -7.98 15.32
CA ALA A 58 2.75 -7.56 16.68
C ALA A 58 2.74 -8.73 17.68
N GLY A 59 3.26 -9.88 17.24
CA GLY A 59 3.37 -11.09 18.07
C GLY A 59 2.10 -11.91 18.15
N THR A 60 1.01 -11.52 17.51
CA THR A 60 -0.23 -12.30 17.46
C THR A 60 -0.22 -13.26 16.28
N GLN A 61 -1.21 -14.18 16.26
CA GLN A 61 -1.41 -15.11 15.14
C GLN A 61 -2.44 -14.62 14.14
N LEU A 62 -3.07 -13.47 14.39
CA LEU A 62 -4.14 -12.89 13.57
C LEU A 62 -5.28 -13.89 13.33
N VAL A 63 -5.64 -14.67 14.36
CA VAL A 63 -6.66 -15.74 14.25
C VAL A 63 -8.06 -15.25 14.61
N ASN A 64 -8.19 -14.07 15.20
CA ASN A 64 -9.49 -13.53 15.58
C ASN A 64 -9.58 -12.04 15.24
N GLU A 65 -10.79 -11.51 15.30
CA GLU A 65 -11.08 -10.13 14.95
C GLU A 65 -10.33 -9.12 15.83
N GLY A 66 -10.17 -9.42 17.12
CA GLY A 66 -9.43 -8.54 18.03
C GLY A 66 -7.97 -8.40 17.66
N GLU A 67 -7.32 -9.50 17.28
CA GLU A 67 -5.91 -9.49 16.84
C GLU A 67 -5.74 -8.77 15.51
N ILE A 68 -6.68 -8.97 14.59
CA ILE A 68 -6.68 -8.27 13.29
C ILE A 68 -6.86 -6.77 13.51
N ASN A 69 -7.80 -6.36 14.36
CA ASN A 69 -8.02 -4.95 14.70
C ASN A 69 -6.80 -4.31 15.37
N PHE A 70 -6.10 -5.08 16.21
CA PHE A 70 -4.86 -4.61 16.84
C PHE A 70 -3.78 -4.33 15.79
N ALA A 71 -3.57 -5.24 14.84
CA ALA A 71 -2.63 -5.05 13.75
C ALA A 71 -3.03 -3.86 12.86
N MET A 72 -4.32 -3.73 12.53
CA MET A 72 -4.84 -2.61 11.74
C MET A 72 -4.64 -1.28 12.47
N THR A 73 -4.79 -1.25 13.78
CA THR A 73 -4.53 -0.05 14.59
C THR A 73 -3.05 0.34 14.51
N GLY A 74 -2.15 -0.64 14.61
CA GLY A 74 -0.71 -0.41 14.46
C GLY A 74 -0.36 0.17 13.10
N LEU A 75 -0.96 -0.35 12.04
CA LEU A 75 -0.79 0.16 10.68
C LEU A 75 -1.32 1.60 10.55
N TRP A 76 -2.45 1.89 11.16
CA TRP A 76 -3.00 3.24 11.17
C TRP A 76 -2.05 4.24 11.85
N TYR A 77 -1.44 3.88 12.97
CA TYR A 77 -0.45 4.72 13.63
C TYR A 77 0.75 5.01 12.73
N ARG A 78 1.27 3.99 12.08
CA ARG A 78 2.42 4.14 11.17
C ARG A 78 2.08 5.05 10.00
N LEU A 79 0.89 4.87 9.41
CA LEU A 79 0.41 5.73 8.34
C LEU A 79 0.22 7.18 8.81
N SER A 80 -0.34 7.36 10.01
CA SER A 80 -0.54 8.69 10.59
C SER A 80 0.78 9.43 10.75
N ASP A 81 1.83 8.76 11.22
CA ASP A 81 3.15 9.36 11.37
C ASP A 81 3.71 9.81 10.02
N LYS A 82 3.59 8.99 8.99
CA LYS A 82 4.07 9.33 7.65
C LYS A 82 3.29 10.46 7.01
N ILE A 83 1.98 10.46 7.16
CA ILE A 83 1.12 11.54 6.67
C ILE A 83 1.42 12.85 7.41
N ASN A 84 1.63 12.78 8.73
CA ASN A 84 1.98 13.95 9.52
C ASN A 84 3.33 14.52 9.09
N ARG A 85 4.32 13.67 8.83
CA ARG A 85 5.62 14.09 8.32
C ARG A 85 5.48 14.81 6.98
N TRP A 86 4.70 14.26 6.06
CA TRP A 86 4.43 14.88 4.77
C TRP A 86 3.78 16.26 4.96
N LYS A 87 2.74 16.32 5.79
CA LYS A 87 2.06 17.58 6.13
C LYS A 87 3.04 18.62 6.68
N ASN A 88 3.89 18.22 7.62
CA ASN A 88 4.88 19.12 8.21
C ASN A 88 5.88 19.66 7.17
N MET A 89 6.30 18.80 6.25
CA MET A 89 7.21 19.21 5.17
C MET A 89 6.57 20.26 4.26
N ILE A 90 5.29 20.12 3.96
CA ILE A 90 4.55 21.11 3.17
C ILE A 90 4.43 22.44 3.92
N ILE A 91 4.00 22.39 5.18
CA ILE A 91 3.73 23.60 5.98
C ILE A 91 5.02 24.40 6.23
N THR A 92 6.09 23.70 6.61
CA THR A 92 7.36 24.37 6.95
C THR A 92 8.24 24.65 5.74
N ASN A 93 7.97 24.01 4.61
CA ASN A 93 8.78 24.09 3.39
C ASN A 93 10.26 23.81 3.66
N ARG A 94 10.56 22.92 4.61
CA ARG A 94 11.92 22.52 4.96
C ARG A 94 12.37 21.33 4.14
N LYS A 95 13.68 21.23 3.87
CA LYS A 95 14.25 20.05 3.24
C LYS A 95 14.28 18.89 4.23
N ALA A 96 14.10 17.67 3.72
CA ALA A 96 14.21 16.47 4.52
C ALA A 96 15.63 16.35 5.08
N GLN A 97 15.74 16.04 6.38
CA GLN A 97 17.01 15.93 7.08
C GLN A 97 17.42 14.47 7.32
N ASN A 98 16.47 13.60 7.62
CA ASN A 98 16.75 12.21 8.03
C ASN A 98 16.26 11.18 7.02
N GLU A 99 15.17 11.46 6.35
CA GLU A 99 14.49 10.55 5.44
C GLU A 99 13.96 11.35 4.27
N SER A 100 14.15 10.87 3.04
CA SER A 100 13.64 11.55 1.85
C SER A 100 12.11 11.53 1.83
N LEU A 101 11.51 12.47 1.10
CA LEU A 101 10.05 12.49 0.93
C LEU A 101 9.58 11.30 0.08
N ILE A 102 10.41 10.83 -0.84
CA ILE A 102 10.14 9.61 -1.62
C ILE A 102 10.02 8.41 -0.69
N ASP A 103 10.91 8.27 0.30
CA ASP A 103 10.83 7.18 1.29
C ASP A 103 9.51 7.23 2.06
N THR A 104 9.05 8.42 2.41
CA THR A 104 7.75 8.61 3.06
C THR A 104 6.61 8.12 2.17
N PHE A 105 6.62 8.47 0.90
CA PHE A 105 5.60 8.01 -0.05
C PHE A 105 5.64 6.49 -0.23
N GLN A 106 6.83 5.90 -0.31
CA GLN A 106 6.99 4.46 -0.40
C GLN A 106 6.42 3.75 0.83
N ASP A 107 6.67 4.30 2.03
CA ASP A 107 6.13 3.74 3.26
C ASP A 107 4.61 3.84 3.31
N ILE A 108 4.02 4.97 2.90
CA ILE A 108 2.56 5.13 2.81
C ILE A 108 1.96 4.08 1.88
N THR A 109 2.55 3.90 0.71
CA THR A 109 2.11 2.91 -0.27
C THR A 109 2.22 1.50 0.30
N ASN A 110 3.35 1.17 0.91
CA ASN A 110 3.59 -0.14 1.49
C ASN A 110 2.59 -0.49 2.58
N TYR A 111 2.36 0.41 3.53
CA TYR A 111 1.38 0.17 4.60
C TYR A 111 -0.04 0.10 4.06
N GLY A 112 -0.37 0.82 2.99
CA GLY A 112 -1.65 0.71 2.34
C GLY A 112 -1.89 -0.68 1.75
N ILE A 113 -0.90 -1.24 1.09
CA ILE A 113 -0.99 -2.60 0.53
C ILE A 113 -1.05 -3.64 1.66
N ILE A 114 -0.16 -3.52 2.66
CA ILE A 114 -0.15 -4.43 3.81
C ILE A 114 -1.50 -4.42 4.52
N SER A 115 -2.10 -3.25 4.70
CA SER A 115 -3.43 -3.12 5.31
C SER A 115 -4.48 -3.90 4.55
N GLN A 116 -4.43 -3.91 3.22
CA GLN A 116 -5.34 -4.71 2.40
C GLN A 116 -5.13 -6.21 2.63
N ILE A 117 -3.88 -6.65 2.74
CA ILE A 117 -3.54 -8.05 3.00
C ILE A 117 -4.08 -8.48 4.37
N VAL A 118 -3.84 -7.67 5.40
CA VAL A 118 -4.33 -7.95 6.76
C VAL A 118 -5.86 -7.95 6.81
N TYR A 119 -6.50 -6.95 6.22
CA TYR A 119 -7.95 -6.84 6.18
C TYR A 119 -8.63 -8.03 5.51
N LYS A 120 -7.98 -8.58 4.47
CA LYS A 120 -8.47 -9.76 3.74
C LYS A 120 -8.09 -11.09 4.40
N ASP A 121 -7.50 -11.03 5.58
CA ASP A 121 -7.02 -12.23 6.32
C ASP A 121 -6.02 -13.06 5.52
N LEU A 122 -5.11 -12.39 4.83
CA LEU A 122 -4.09 -13.01 3.98
C LEU A 122 -2.66 -12.82 4.49
N TRP A 123 -2.48 -12.20 5.68
CA TRP A 123 -1.17 -12.04 6.29
C TRP A 123 -0.77 -13.35 6.98
N LYS A 124 -0.28 -14.32 6.21
CA LYS A 124 -0.02 -15.71 6.63
C LYS A 124 1.27 -16.23 6.02
N GLU A 125 1.92 -17.17 6.71
CA GLU A 125 3.21 -17.71 6.28
C GLU A 125 3.13 -18.74 5.16
N ASN A 126 2.02 -19.35 4.95
CA ASN A 126 1.92 -20.45 3.98
C ASN A 126 1.50 -20.03 2.60
#